data_236f7d017112e6fe396aedf59e2d127b
#
_entry.id   236f7d017112e6fe396aedf59e2d127b
#
_cell.length_a   1.000
_cell.length_b   1.000
_cell.length_c   1.000
_cell.angle_alpha   90.00
_cell.angle_beta   90.00
_cell.angle_gamma   90.00
#
_symmetry.space_group_name_H-M   'P 1'
#
loop_
_entity.id
_entity.type
_entity.pdbx_description
1 polymer ?
#
loop_
_entity_poly.entity_id
_entity_poly.type
_entity_poly.pdbx_seq_one_letter_code
_entity_poly.pdbx_strand_id
1 'polypeptide(L)'
;MTQKDLTGQIALVTGASRGIGAAIAEALAAKGAHVLITARETTDLEALEERIHQAGGSATIAPMDMKDADSIGRLALAVGDRWGKLDILVLNAATLGTLTPLNHADAREFADVFTLNVSAQQAMIAAFDPLLRKSETPRLVGITSSVATSPRAFWGVYGASKAAFEIMLGAYAEETRNVGRIKVAIIDPGATATKMRAKA
;
A
#
# COMPACT_ATOMS: atom_id res chain seq x y z
N MET A 1 27.01 -6.56 -9.77
CA MET A 1 25.92 -5.76 -10.37
C MET A 1 24.62 -6.48 -10.08
N THR A 2 23.73 -5.90 -9.27
CA THR A 2 22.40 -6.48 -9.00
C THR A 2 21.61 -6.42 -10.30
N GLN A 3 21.12 -7.57 -10.78
CA GLN A 3 20.32 -7.64 -11.99
C GLN A 3 19.06 -6.79 -11.79
N LYS A 4 18.84 -5.79 -12.63
CA LYS A 4 17.63 -4.95 -12.63
C LYS A 4 16.51 -5.72 -13.34
N ASP A 5 15.82 -6.57 -12.59
CA ASP A 5 14.80 -7.50 -13.10
C ASP A 5 13.38 -6.87 -13.21
N LEU A 6 13.20 -5.63 -12.72
CA LEU A 6 11.95 -4.86 -12.82
C LEU A 6 12.04 -3.70 -13.82
N THR A 7 13.04 -3.70 -14.71
CA THR A 7 13.19 -2.65 -15.73
C THR A 7 11.94 -2.56 -16.62
N GLY A 8 11.41 -1.34 -16.77
CA GLY A 8 10.20 -1.06 -17.55
C GLY A 8 8.89 -1.40 -16.83
N GLN A 9 8.93 -1.85 -15.57
CA GLN A 9 7.75 -2.03 -14.75
C GLN A 9 7.38 -0.74 -14.02
N ILE A 10 6.08 -0.50 -13.88
CA ILE A 10 5.50 0.61 -13.14
C ILE A 10 4.94 0.09 -11.82
N ALA A 11 5.42 0.64 -10.71
CA ALA A 11 4.97 0.29 -9.37
C ALA A 11 4.31 1.47 -8.67
N LEU A 12 3.28 1.23 -7.87
CA LEU A 12 2.66 2.21 -6.98
C LEU A 12 2.75 1.72 -5.54
N VAL A 13 3.31 2.56 -4.66
CA VAL A 13 3.46 2.25 -3.22
C VAL A 13 2.68 3.27 -2.40
N THR A 14 1.68 2.79 -1.65
CA THR A 14 0.89 3.65 -0.75
C THR A 14 1.54 3.78 0.63
N GLY A 15 1.40 4.97 1.26
CA GLY A 15 2.03 5.24 2.56
C GLY A 15 3.57 5.22 2.48
N ALA A 16 4.12 5.71 1.36
CA ALA A 16 5.54 5.63 1.06
C ALA A 16 6.40 6.66 1.79
N SER A 17 5.81 7.65 2.50
CA SER A 17 6.58 8.74 3.13
C SER A 17 7.63 8.27 4.13
N ARG A 18 7.51 7.07 4.71
CA ARG A 18 8.42 6.54 5.73
C ARG A 18 8.27 5.03 5.97
N GLY A 19 9.20 4.49 6.77
CA GLY A 19 9.13 3.12 7.28
C GLY A 19 9.09 2.08 6.16
N ILE A 20 8.20 1.10 6.29
CA ILE A 20 8.10 -0.04 5.37
C ILE A 20 7.81 0.43 3.93
N GLY A 21 6.88 1.37 3.74
CA GLY A 21 6.54 1.88 2.42
C GLY A 21 7.72 2.55 1.71
N ALA A 22 8.50 3.37 2.42
CA ALA A 22 9.72 3.98 1.87
C ALA A 22 10.76 2.93 1.48
N ALA A 23 11.02 1.96 2.37
CA ALA A 23 11.97 0.88 2.10
C ALA A 23 11.56 0.01 0.90
N ILE A 24 10.25 -0.28 0.74
CA ILE A 24 9.73 -0.98 -0.43
C ILE A 24 9.94 -0.16 -1.70
N ALA A 25 9.63 1.14 -1.67
CA ALA A 25 9.81 2.02 -2.82
C ALA A 25 11.28 2.08 -3.26
N GLU A 26 12.21 2.26 -2.33
CA GLU A 26 13.66 2.24 -2.61
C GLU A 26 14.11 0.89 -3.18
N ALA A 27 13.63 -0.22 -2.63
CA ALA A 27 13.98 -1.57 -3.11
C ALA A 27 13.45 -1.85 -4.52
N LEU A 28 12.22 -1.44 -4.86
CA LEU A 28 11.65 -1.58 -6.20
C LEU A 28 12.39 -0.71 -7.21
N ALA A 29 12.70 0.54 -6.86
CA ALA A 29 13.47 1.45 -7.71
C ALA A 29 14.90 0.94 -7.96
N ALA A 30 15.57 0.40 -6.93
CA ALA A 30 16.90 -0.21 -7.06
C ALA A 30 16.90 -1.41 -8.02
N LYS A 31 15.76 -2.13 -8.12
CA LYS A 31 15.56 -3.22 -9.08
C LYS A 31 15.14 -2.75 -10.49
N GLY A 32 15.02 -1.45 -10.71
CA GLY A 32 14.77 -0.86 -12.02
C GLY A 32 13.31 -0.54 -12.33
N ALA A 33 12.38 -0.71 -11.39
CA ALA A 33 11.01 -0.22 -11.56
C ALA A 33 10.97 1.32 -11.52
N HIS A 34 10.04 1.92 -12.27
CA HIS A 34 9.62 3.29 -12.02
C HIS A 34 8.55 3.28 -10.90
N VAL A 35 8.79 4.00 -9.80
CA VAL A 35 7.95 3.90 -8.60
C VAL A 35 7.15 5.17 -8.38
N LEU A 36 5.82 5.06 -8.44
CA LEU A 36 4.92 6.11 -7.94
C LEU A 36 4.84 5.97 -6.43
N ILE A 37 5.18 7.03 -5.71
CA ILE A 37 5.17 7.08 -4.26
C ILE A 37 4.07 8.02 -3.78
N THR A 38 3.15 7.52 -2.96
CA THR A 38 2.02 8.31 -2.48
C THR A 38 1.92 8.31 -0.95
N ALA A 39 1.66 9.49 -0.42
CA ALA A 39 1.32 9.78 0.96
C ALA A 39 0.68 11.18 1.03
N ARG A 40 0.26 11.62 2.21
CA ARG A 40 -0.33 12.95 2.41
C ARG A 40 0.71 14.06 2.41
N GLU A 41 1.85 13.82 3.06
CA GLU A 41 2.90 14.83 3.28
C GLU A 41 3.87 14.85 2.10
N THR A 42 3.85 15.93 1.33
CA THR A 42 4.68 16.12 0.14
C THR A 42 6.17 16.16 0.47
N THR A 43 6.57 16.85 1.51
CA THR A 43 7.99 16.99 1.91
C THR A 43 8.69 15.66 2.17
N ASP A 44 7.98 14.72 2.85
CA ASP A 44 8.54 13.38 3.08
C ASP A 44 8.68 12.57 1.77
N LEU A 45 7.77 12.80 0.79
CA LEU A 45 7.84 12.16 -0.53
C LEU A 45 8.97 12.74 -1.37
N GLU A 46 9.16 14.07 -1.37
CA GLU A 46 10.29 14.75 -2.06
C GLU A 46 11.64 14.23 -1.55
N ALA A 47 11.78 14.10 -0.23
CA ALA A 47 12.99 13.54 0.37
C ALA A 47 13.22 12.08 -0.03
N LEU A 48 12.17 11.28 -0.19
CA LEU A 48 12.27 9.89 -0.66
C LEU A 48 12.61 9.83 -2.15
N GLU A 49 11.96 10.64 -2.99
CA GLU A 49 12.24 10.73 -4.43
C GLU A 49 13.71 11.07 -4.67
N GLU A 50 14.23 12.07 -3.96
CA GLU A 50 15.64 12.48 -4.05
C GLU A 50 16.60 11.33 -3.70
N ARG A 51 16.35 10.58 -2.61
CA ARG A 51 17.16 9.41 -2.26
C ARG A 51 17.13 8.33 -3.33
N ILE A 52 15.94 8.07 -3.93
CA ILE A 52 15.80 7.11 -5.02
C ILE A 52 16.60 7.57 -6.24
N HIS A 53 16.54 8.85 -6.62
CA HIS A 53 17.29 9.41 -7.75
C HIS A 53 18.80 9.36 -7.51
N GLN A 54 19.27 9.75 -6.31
CA GLN A 54 20.70 9.67 -5.95
C GLN A 54 21.24 8.22 -6.00
N ALA A 55 20.38 7.23 -5.72
CA ALA A 55 20.73 5.81 -5.86
C ALA A 55 20.63 5.29 -7.32
N GLY A 56 20.32 6.16 -8.29
CA GLY A 56 20.19 5.82 -9.71
C GLY A 56 18.87 5.09 -10.03
N GLY A 57 17.86 5.22 -9.20
CA GLY A 57 16.49 4.75 -9.42
C GLY A 57 15.61 5.82 -10.08
N SER A 58 14.32 5.52 -10.21
CA SER A 58 13.33 6.43 -10.78
C SER A 58 12.05 6.41 -9.97
N ALA A 59 11.56 7.58 -9.56
CA ALA A 59 10.31 7.74 -8.86
C ALA A 59 9.51 8.95 -9.39
N THR A 60 8.24 8.99 -9.04
CA THR A 60 7.34 10.16 -9.23
C THR A 60 6.49 10.28 -7.98
N ILE A 61 6.46 11.46 -7.39
CA ILE A 61 5.60 11.76 -6.24
C ILE A 61 4.14 11.96 -6.69
N ALA A 62 3.21 11.41 -5.92
CA ALA A 62 1.78 11.56 -6.11
C ALA A 62 1.11 11.83 -4.74
N PRO A 63 1.18 13.07 -4.22
CA PRO A 63 0.59 13.41 -2.93
C PRO A 63 -0.92 13.18 -2.95
N MET A 64 -1.45 12.42 -1.98
CA MET A 64 -2.86 12.06 -1.94
C MET A 64 -3.29 11.67 -0.51
N ASP A 65 -4.47 12.09 -0.10
CA ASP A 65 -5.17 11.45 1.02
C ASP A 65 -5.98 10.27 0.51
N MET A 66 -5.63 9.07 0.94
CA MET A 66 -6.34 7.86 0.55
C MET A 66 -7.77 7.78 1.10
N LYS A 67 -8.15 8.63 2.05
CA LYS A 67 -9.55 8.75 2.50
C LYS A 67 -10.43 9.50 1.50
N ASP A 68 -9.84 10.21 0.54
CA ASP A 68 -10.53 10.86 -0.57
C ASP A 68 -10.59 9.93 -1.80
N ALA A 69 -11.76 9.31 -2.00
CA ALA A 69 -11.98 8.39 -3.10
C ALA A 69 -11.82 9.04 -4.49
N ASP A 70 -12.16 10.34 -4.62
CA ASP A 70 -11.99 11.07 -5.87
C ASP A 70 -10.51 11.25 -6.22
N SER A 71 -9.65 11.45 -5.20
CA SER A 71 -8.20 11.52 -5.40
C SER A 71 -7.62 10.19 -5.88
N ILE A 72 -8.14 9.06 -5.41
CA ILE A 72 -7.76 7.72 -5.89
C ILE A 72 -8.12 7.57 -7.37
N GLY A 73 -9.34 7.95 -7.76
CA GLY A 73 -9.80 7.91 -9.14
C GLY A 73 -8.95 8.78 -10.07
N ARG A 74 -8.66 10.04 -9.65
CA ARG A 74 -7.79 10.96 -10.40
C ARG A 74 -6.36 10.38 -10.59
N LEU A 75 -5.80 9.76 -9.55
CA LEU A 75 -4.49 9.14 -9.65
C LEU A 75 -4.51 7.95 -10.64
N ALA A 76 -5.53 7.11 -10.60
CA ALA A 76 -5.65 5.98 -11.53
C ALA A 76 -5.76 6.45 -12.99
N LEU A 77 -6.53 7.51 -13.27
CA LEU A 77 -6.61 8.14 -14.60
C LEU A 77 -5.24 8.66 -15.03
N ALA A 78 -4.55 9.44 -14.21
CA ALA A 78 -3.24 10.00 -14.52
C ALA A 78 -2.18 8.90 -14.80
N VAL A 79 -2.21 7.80 -14.05
CA VAL A 79 -1.35 6.64 -14.28
C VAL A 79 -1.70 5.95 -15.60
N GLY A 80 -2.99 5.80 -15.89
CA GLY A 80 -3.48 5.24 -17.15
C GLY A 80 -3.05 6.06 -18.36
N ASP A 81 -3.18 7.38 -18.30
CA ASP A 81 -2.81 8.29 -19.39
C ASP A 81 -1.29 8.30 -19.63
N ARG A 82 -0.48 8.25 -18.57
CA ARG A 82 0.97 8.39 -18.70
C ARG A 82 1.69 7.08 -19.05
N TRP A 83 1.27 5.96 -18.47
CA TRP A 83 1.97 4.67 -18.61
C TRP A 83 1.10 3.55 -19.22
N GLY A 84 -0.20 3.75 -19.32
CA GLY A 84 -1.14 2.80 -19.91
C GLY A 84 -1.43 1.55 -19.06
N LYS A 85 -0.60 1.27 -18.05
CA LYS A 85 -0.66 0.07 -17.20
C LYS A 85 -0.12 0.34 -15.79
N LEU A 86 -0.37 -0.60 -14.88
CA LEU A 86 0.33 -0.72 -13.60
C LEU A 86 0.81 -2.17 -13.43
N ASP A 87 2.08 -2.40 -13.12
CA ASP A 87 2.62 -3.75 -12.95
C ASP A 87 2.59 -4.20 -11.49
N ILE A 88 2.82 -3.28 -10.54
CA ILE A 88 2.90 -3.59 -9.11
C ILE A 88 2.09 -2.57 -8.32
N LEU A 89 1.11 -3.04 -7.53
CA LEU A 89 0.38 -2.23 -6.55
C LEU A 89 0.74 -2.70 -5.14
N VAL A 90 1.32 -1.79 -4.33
CA VAL A 90 1.66 -2.07 -2.93
C VAL A 90 0.71 -1.30 -2.00
N LEU A 91 -0.18 -2.02 -1.35
CA LEU A 91 -1.13 -1.53 -0.36
C LEU A 91 -0.48 -1.59 1.03
N ASN A 92 0.26 -0.52 1.39
CA ASN A 92 1.00 -0.41 2.64
C ASN A 92 0.43 0.66 3.59
N ALA A 93 -0.24 1.69 3.08
CA ALA A 93 -0.80 2.74 3.91
C ALA A 93 -1.77 2.18 4.96
N ALA A 94 -1.55 2.56 6.21
CA ALA A 94 -2.42 2.19 7.32
C ALA A 94 -2.27 3.17 8.50
N THR A 95 -3.25 3.15 9.41
CA THR A 95 -3.16 3.80 10.72
C THR A 95 -3.38 2.77 11.83
N LEU A 96 -2.67 2.95 12.95
CA LEU A 96 -2.82 2.10 14.12
C LEU A 96 -4.09 2.43 14.91
N GLY A 97 -4.48 3.72 14.90
CA GLY A 97 -5.42 4.24 15.88
C GLY A 97 -4.82 4.26 17.30
N THR A 98 -5.67 4.43 18.29
CA THR A 98 -5.31 4.37 19.71
C THR A 98 -5.44 2.94 20.22
N LEU A 99 -4.40 2.42 20.85
CA LEU A 99 -4.44 1.13 21.52
C LEU A 99 -5.19 1.28 22.86
N THR A 100 -6.39 0.69 22.95
CA THR A 100 -7.30 0.84 24.09
C THR A 100 -8.13 -0.43 24.31
N PRO A 101 -8.67 -0.67 25.53
CA PRO A 101 -9.68 -1.71 25.72
C PRO A 101 -10.84 -1.52 24.73
N LEU A 102 -11.34 -2.61 24.15
CA LEU A 102 -12.32 -2.53 23.06
C LEU A 102 -13.62 -1.81 23.46
N ASN A 103 -14.03 -1.96 24.72
CA ASN A 103 -15.21 -1.28 25.29
C ASN A 103 -14.99 0.23 25.50
N HIS A 104 -13.78 0.75 25.36
CA HIS A 104 -13.43 2.17 25.43
C HIS A 104 -13.02 2.74 24.06
N ALA A 105 -13.13 1.95 23.00
CA ALA A 105 -12.78 2.42 21.66
C ALA A 105 -13.75 3.53 21.22
N ASP A 106 -13.21 4.67 20.80
CA ASP A 106 -13.99 5.77 20.25
C ASP A 106 -14.57 5.38 18.89
N ALA A 107 -15.88 5.61 18.70
CA ALA A 107 -16.58 5.18 17.49
C ALA A 107 -16.11 5.94 16.23
N ARG A 108 -15.70 7.21 16.36
CA ARG A 108 -15.20 8.00 15.22
C ARG A 108 -13.80 7.52 14.82
N GLU A 109 -12.94 7.27 15.81
CA GLU A 109 -11.61 6.74 15.54
C GLU A 109 -11.69 5.31 14.97
N PHE A 110 -12.63 4.48 15.47
CA PHE A 110 -12.90 3.16 14.88
C PHE A 110 -13.25 3.28 13.39
N ALA A 111 -14.21 4.16 13.04
CA ALA A 111 -14.60 4.41 11.66
C ALA A 111 -13.42 4.93 10.82
N ASP A 112 -12.61 5.81 11.37
CA ASP A 112 -11.42 6.37 10.72
C ASP A 112 -10.35 5.32 10.41
N VAL A 113 -10.11 4.37 11.33
CA VAL A 113 -9.20 3.25 11.12
C VAL A 113 -9.72 2.36 9.99
N PHE A 114 -11.00 2.00 10.00
CA PHE A 114 -11.60 1.17 8.95
C PHE A 114 -11.65 1.90 7.60
N THR A 115 -11.90 3.20 7.59
CA THR A 115 -11.89 4.00 6.36
C THR A 115 -10.53 3.90 5.65
N LEU A 116 -9.41 4.09 6.38
CA LEU A 116 -8.09 4.02 5.75
C LEU A 116 -7.62 2.57 5.51
N ASN A 117 -7.77 1.70 6.53
CA ASN A 117 -7.17 0.36 6.50
C ASN A 117 -7.97 -0.65 5.66
N VAL A 118 -9.25 -0.37 5.37
CA VAL A 118 -10.16 -1.27 4.65
C VAL A 118 -10.76 -0.60 3.43
N SER A 119 -11.61 0.43 3.61
CA SER A 119 -12.38 1.03 2.51
C SER A 119 -11.48 1.68 1.46
N ALA A 120 -10.48 2.45 1.88
CA ALA A 120 -9.52 3.07 0.97
C ALA A 120 -8.69 2.02 0.21
N GLN A 121 -8.35 0.90 0.83
CA GLN A 121 -7.64 -0.20 0.17
C GLN A 121 -8.52 -0.86 -0.90
N GLN A 122 -9.81 -1.06 -0.60
CA GLN A 122 -10.77 -1.56 -1.59
C GLN A 122 -10.91 -0.58 -2.76
N ALA A 123 -11.01 0.72 -2.49
CA ALA A 123 -11.08 1.75 -3.53
C ALA A 123 -9.81 1.76 -4.42
N MET A 124 -8.62 1.56 -3.84
CA MET A 124 -7.37 1.39 -4.59
C MET A 124 -7.42 0.17 -5.50
N ILE A 125 -7.90 -0.98 -5.01
CA ILE A 125 -8.06 -2.18 -5.83
C ILE A 125 -9.00 -1.90 -6.99
N ALA A 126 -10.17 -1.33 -6.73
CA ALA A 126 -11.18 -1.06 -7.76
C ALA A 126 -10.67 -0.09 -8.84
N ALA A 127 -9.97 0.99 -8.44
CA ALA A 127 -9.47 1.99 -9.36
C ALA A 127 -8.29 1.49 -10.22
N PHE A 128 -7.42 0.62 -9.66
CA PHE A 128 -6.21 0.17 -10.34
C PHE A 128 -6.33 -1.23 -10.96
N ASP A 129 -7.37 -2.03 -10.69
CA ASP A 129 -7.60 -3.33 -11.32
C ASP A 129 -7.56 -3.27 -12.86
N PRO A 130 -8.20 -2.27 -13.54
CA PRO A 130 -8.13 -2.19 -14.99
C PRO A 130 -6.70 -1.96 -15.53
N LEU A 131 -5.85 -1.26 -14.78
CA LEU A 131 -4.46 -1.02 -15.15
C LEU A 131 -3.56 -2.22 -14.85
N LEU A 132 -3.80 -2.92 -13.73
CA LEU A 132 -3.13 -4.19 -13.43
C LEU A 132 -3.39 -5.24 -14.50
N ARG A 133 -4.63 -5.34 -15.00
CA ARG A 133 -4.99 -6.29 -16.07
C ARG A 133 -4.30 -6.00 -17.40
N LYS A 134 -3.77 -4.79 -17.62
CA LYS A 134 -2.98 -4.45 -18.81
C LYS A 134 -1.49 -4.83 -18.67
N SER A 135 -1.05 -5.22 -17.50
CA SER A 135 0.31 -5.71 -17.27
C SER A 135 0.45 -7.17 -17.70
N GLU A 136 1.62 -7.54 -18.21
CA GLU A 136 1.98 -8.94 -18.47
C GLU A 136 2.31 -9.72 -17.19
N THR A 137 2.72 -9.01 -16.14
CA THR A 137 3.16 -9.59 -14.87
C THR A 137 2.54 -8.89 -13.65
N PRO A 138 1.20 -8.76 -13.58
CA PRO A 138 0.55 -7.95 -12.57
C PRO A 138 0.72 -8.54 -11.15
N ARG A 139 1.04 -7.68 -10.19
CA ARG A 139 1.20 -8.06 -8.78
C ARG A 139 0.47 -7.07 -7.88
N LEU A 140 -0.21 -7.59 -6.89
CA LEU A 140 -0.76 -6.81 -5.77
C LEU A 140 -0.13 -7.33 -4.48
N VAL A 141 0.43 -6.43 -3.69
CA VAL A 141 1.07 -6.75 -2.41
C VAL A 141 0.35 -5.98 -1.31
N GLY A 142 -0.20 -6.67 -0.33
CA GLY A 142 -0.80 -6.06 0.86
C GLY A 142 0.06 -6.27 2.09
N ILE A 143 0.35 -5.18 2.83
CA ILE A 143 1.09 -5.24 4.08
C ILE A 143 0.12 -5.38 5.24
N THR A 144 0.16 -6.53 5.90
CA THR A 144 -0.69 -6.87 7.04
C THR A 144 0.05 -6.83 8.38
N SER A 145 -0.40 -7.57 9.35
CA SER A 145 0.18 -7.68 10.70
C SER A 145 -0.26 -8.97 11.38
N SER A 146 0.58 -9.56 12.20
CA SER A 146 0.26 -10.76 12.99
C SER A 146 -1.00 -10.63 13.85
N VAL A 147 -1.41 -9.40 14.22
CA VAL A 147 -2.65 -9.18 14.98
C VAL A 147 -3.93 -9.39 14.18
N ALA A 148 -3.83 -9.56 12.86
CA ALA A 148 -4.97 -9.97 12.01
C ALA A 148 -5.44 -11.39 12.36
N THR A 149 -4.52 -12.28 12.71
CA THR A 149 -4.79 -13.69 13.02
C THR A 149 -4.54 -14.07 14.48
N SER A 150 -3.75 -13.26 15.20
CA SER A 150 -3.38 -13.51 16.60
C SER A 150 -3.78 -12.31 17.47
N PRO A 151 -5.00 -12.30 18.03
CA PRO A 151 -5.51 -11.17 18.82
C PRO A 151 -4.63 -10.85 20.03
N ARG A 152 -4.48 -9.55 20.33
CA ARG A 152 -3.78 -9.03 21.50
C ARG A 152 -4.65 -8.03 22.24
N ALA A 153 -4.53 -7.97 23.56
CA ALA A 153 -5.20 -6.96 24.37
C ALA A 153 -4.88 -5.55 23.84
N PHE A 154 -5.86 -4.67 23.78
CA PHE A 154 -5.82 -3.29 23.31
C PHE A 154 -5.69 -3.10 21.78
N TRP A 155 -5.43 -4.14 21.02
CA TRP A 155 -5.25 -4.07 19.56
C TRP A 155 -6.54 -4.36 18.78
N GLY A 156 -7.69 -4.39 19.43
CA GLY A 156 -8.94 -4.88 18.82
C GLY A 156 -9.33 -4.17 17.53
N VAL A 157 -9.32 -2.84 17.52
CA VAL A 157 -9.72 -2.04 16.35
C VAL A 157 -8.74 -2.26 15.18
N TYR A 158 -7.45 -2.11 15.43
CA TYR A 158 -6.42 -2.31 14.41
C TYR A 158 -6.39 -3.76 13.90
N GLY A 159 -6.41 -4.74 14.82
CA GLY A 159 -6.42 -6.16 14.46
C GLY A 159 -7.62 -6.53 13.59
N ALA A 160 -8.83 -6.09 13.98
CA ALA A 160 -10.03 -6.30 13.18
C ALA A 160 -9.93 -5.68 11.78
N SER A 161 -9.38 -4.45 11.66
CA SER A 161 -9.18 -3.82 10.36
C SER A 161 -8.18 -4.58 9.48
N LYS A 162 -7.11 -5.13 10.06
CA LYS A 162 -6.13 -5.94 9.31
C LYS A 162 -6.68 -7.31 8.94
N ALA A 163 -7.50 -7.94 9.78
CA ALA A 163 -8.20 -9.18 9.45
C ALA A 163 -9.19 -8.96 8.29
N ALA A 164 -9.97 -7.89 8.32
CA ALA A 164 -10.86 -7.52 7.23
C ALA A 164 -10.09 -7.29 5.92
N PHE A 165 -8.95 -6.60 6.00
CA PHE A 165 -8.07 -6.37 4.85
C PHE A 165 -7.50 -7.68 4.28
N GLU A 166 -7.07 -8.63 5.11
CA GLU A 166 -6.58 -9.94 4.65
C GLU A 166 -7.66 -10.75 3.94
N ILE A 167 -8.86 -10.81 4.50
CA ILE A 167 -10.00 -11.52 3.89
C ILE A 167 -10.35 -10.90 2.54
N MET A 168 -10.37 -9.56 2.44
CA MET A 168 -10.63 -8.86 1.19
C MET A 168 -9.58 -9.17 0.12
N LEU A 169 -8.30 -9.18 0.48
CA LEU A 169 -7.21 -9.54 -0.44
C LEU A 169 -7.26 -11.00 -0.85
N GLY A 170 -7.60 -11.89 0.07
CA GLY A 170 -7.79 -13.31 -0.21
C GLY A 170 -8.93 -13.56 -1.21
N ALA A 171 -10.07 -12.88 -1.02
CA ALA A 171 -11.18 -12.94 -1.97
C ALA A 171 -10.77 -12.43 -3.35
N TYR A 172 -10.11 -11.28 -3.42
CA TYR A 172 -9.62 -10.73 -4.69
C TYR A 172 -8.59 -11.66 -5.39
N ALA A 173 -7.74 -12.35 -4.61
CA ALA A 173 -6.82 -13.34 -5.15
C ALA A 173 -7.55 -14.50 -5.83
N GLU A 174 -8.62 -15.02 -5.21
CA GLU A 174 -9.44 -16.09 -5.79
C GLU A 174 -10.20 -15.60 -7.04
N GLU A 175 -10.79 -14.41 -7.00
CA GLU A 175 -11.51 -13.81 -8.12
C GLU A 175 -10.61 -13.59 -9.35
N THR A 176 -9.33 -13.24 -9.14
CA THR A 176 -8.39 -12.93 -10.22
C THR A 176 -7.54 -14.12 -10.68
N ARG A 177 -7.56 -15.23 -9.97
CA ARG A 177 -6.73 -16.42 -10.24
C ARG A 177 -6.81 -16.90 -11.69
N ASN A 178 -8.02 -16.94 -12.24
CA ASN A 178 -8.27 -17.50 -13.58
C ASN A 178 -8.58 -16.42 -14.64
N VAL A 179 -8.90 -15.19 -14.24
CA VAL A 179 -9.41 -14.15 -15.14
C VAL A 179 -8.40 -13.06 -15.42
N GLY A 180 -7.63 -12.62 -14.43
CA GLY A 180 -6.72 -11.47 -14.57
C GLY A 180 -5.25 -11.82 -14.41
N ARG A 181 -4.91 -13.03 -14.00
CA ARG A 181 -3.53 -13.49 -13.68
C ARG A 181 -2.82 -12.61 -12.64
N ILE A 182 -3.57 -11.80 -11.88
CA ILE A 182 -3.00 -10.92 -10.86
C ILE A 182 -2.52 -11.77 -9.70
N LYS A 183 -1.21 -11.73 -9.43
CA LYS A 183 -0.62 -12.42 -8.29
C LYS A 183 -0.77 -11.54 -7.05
N VAL A 184 -1.54 -12.01 -6.08
CA VAL A 184 -1.74 -11.33 -4.79
C VAL A 184 -0.82 -11.94 -3.75
N ALA A 185 -0.08 -11.10 -3.01
CA ALA A 185 0.73 -11.50 -1.87
C ALA A 185 0.30 -10.70 -0.64
N ILE A 186 0.09 -11.39 0.48
CA ILE A 186 -0.22 -10.80 1.78
C ILE A 186 1.01 -11.01 2.66
N ILE A 187 1.61 -9.91 3.14
CA ILE A 187 2.90 -9.96 3.84
C ILE A 187 2.75 -9.36 5.24
N ASP A 188 3.01 -10.16 6.26
CA ASP A 188 3.29 -9.67 7.60
C ASP A 188 4.79 -9.34 7.71
N PRO A 189 5.16 -8.06 7.87
CA PRO A 189 6.56 -7.66 7.97
C PRO A 189 7.17 -7.96 9.35
N GLY A 190 6.40 -8.52 10.27
CA GLY A 190 6.81 -8.74 11.64
C GLY A 190 7.01 -7.44 12.44
N ALA A 191 7.78 -7.54 13.52
CA ALA A 191 8.08 -6.41 14.40
C ALA A 191 9.16 -5.51 13.78
N THR A 192 8.77 -4.66 12.83
CA THR A 192 9.68 -3.75 12.12
C THR A 192 9.81 -2.41 12.86
N ALA A 193 11.04 -1.91 13.03
CA ALA A 193 11.32 -0.62 13.68
C ALA A 193 10.80 0.55 12.84
N THR A 194 9.63 1.07 13.19
CA THR A 194 8.95 2.19 12.52
C THR A 194 8.38 3.17 13.54
N LYS A 195 8.08 4.41 13.10
CA LYS A 195 7.34 5.39 13.95
C LYS A 195 5.98 4.85 14.42
N MET A 196 5.31 4.01 13.62
CA MET A 196 4.06 3.36 14.02
C MET A 196 4.31 2.35 15.15
N ARG A 197 5.35 1.52 15.03
CA ARG A 197 5.72 0.54 16.05
C ARG A 197 6.13 1.20 17.37
N ALA A 198 6.79 2.36 17.32
CA ALA A 198 7.18 3.10 18.53
C ALA A 198 5.99 3.66 19.33
N LYS A 199 4.78 3.68 18.75
CA LYS A 199 3.52 4.06 19.42
C LYS A 199 2.74 2.87 19.96
N ALA A 200 3.20 1.66 19.70
CA ALA A 200 2.58 0.38 20.02
C ALA A 200 3.33 -0.33 21.17
#